data_a0f1d949b0a28865aa23b3f4cdf0a6ec
#
_entry.id   a0f1d949b0a28865aa23b3f4cdf0a6ec
#
_cell.length_a   1.000
_cell.length_b   1.000
_cell.length_c   1.000
_cell.angle_alpha   90.00
_cell.angle_beta   90.00
_cell.angle_gamma   90.00
#
_symmetry.space_group_name_H-M   'P 1'
#
loop_
_entity.id
_entity.type
_entity.pdbx_description
1 polymer ?
#
loop_
_entity_poly.entity_id
_entity_poly.type
_entity_poly.pdbx_seq_one_letter_code
_entity_poly.pdbx_strand_id
1 'polypeptide(L)'
;MLGVKLDSSPDRAGTGLLPFDRSTREPADNYSELGLTGKMRISRTELQGGTISTFLPIAFASPTRLLPQTFRGAYLRSSDIDRLSLHAGWLDRINLRDSTDYQKMSIGSPNGRFNGAATSDRFTFLGGDYAWSDALTLRYYHAELDQLYRKDYFGFVDERQLGPGRLKSDFRLFVTAEDGAAKAGKVDNRNTALMLSYAWASHSLGVGYMRLDGDTAMPYLYGTEPLVITEGTLSSEFLNPRERSWQVKFDQDFAPFGVPGLKGMLRYVRGDNIELPRFGGAGLSESEKDVELSYTVQQGTFKGVALRLRHAWYRNDFAAGATHRDDNELRVNLDYTVRLW
;
A
#
# COMPACT_ATOMS: atom_id res chain seq x y z
N MET A 1 8.26 14.03 18.03
CA MET A 1 9.49 13.20 17.92
C MET A 1 9.13 11.79 18.33
N LEU A 2 9.39 10.85 17.47
CA LEU A 2 9.29 9.42 17.75
C LEU A 2 10.71 8.84 17.74
N GLY A 3 11.00 7.93 18.65
CA GLY A 3 12.31 7.29 18.73
C GLY A 3 12.16 5.81 19.04
N VAL A 4 13.06 5.01 18.51
CA VAL A 4 13.11 3.56 18.70
C VAL A 4 14.51 3.17 19.13
N LYS A 5 14.62 2.26 20.07
CA LYS A 5 15.87 1.61 20.47
C LYS A 5 15.71 0.11 20.38
N LEU A 6 16.44 -0.52 19.49
CA LEU A 6 16.42 -1.96 19.23
C LEU A 6 17.86 -2.41 18.95
N ASP A 7 18.20 -3.60 19.41
CA ASP A 7 19.42 -4.31 19.03
C ASP A 7 19.09 -5.31 17.90
N SER A 8 19.87 -5.29 16.84
CA SER A 8 19.66 -6.15 15.67
C SER A 8 20.99 -6.56 15.05
N SER A 9 21.11 -7.81 14.66
CA SER A 9 22.32 -8.35 14.06
C SER A 9 22.53 -7.90 12.59
N PRO A 10 23.76 -7.85 12.06
CA PRO A 10 24.08 -7.43 10.69
C PRO A 10 23.36 -8.23 9.59
N ASP A 11 23.01 -9.50 9.84
CA ASP A 11 22.25 -10.34 8.91
C ASP A 11 20.81 -9.90 8.74
N ARG A 12 20.30 -9.04 9.63
CA ARG A 12 18.96 -8.41 9.56
C ARG A 12 18.96 -7.03 8.88
N ALA A 13 20.11 -6.54 8.43
CA ALA A 13 20.19 -5.28 7.69
C ALA A 13 19.40 -5.34 6.39
N GLY A 14 18.73 -4.23 6.03
CA GLY A 14 17.95 -4.12 4.80
C GLY A 14 16.53 -4.70 4.87
N THR A 15 16.04 -5.06 6.05
CA THR A 15 14.65 -5.53 6.25
C THR A 15 13.62 -4.38 6.26
N GLY A 16 14.06 -3.12 6.13
CA GLY A 16 13.21 -1.94 6.18
C GLY A 16 12.67 -1.65 7.58
N LEU A 17 13.29 -2.21 8.63
CA LEU A 17 12.91 -1.99 10.03
C LEU A 17 13.77 -0.92 10.71
N LEU A 18 15.08 -0.99 10.53
CA LEU A 18 16.06 -0.07 11.09
C LEU A 18 16.95 0.49 9.97
N PRO A 19 17.43 1.74 10.10
CA PRO A 19 18.54 2.21 9.29
C PRO A 19 19.78 1.32 9.48
N PHE A 20 20.62 1.21 8.48
CA PHE A 20 21.86 0.45 8.59
C PHE A 20 22.98 1.09 7.78
N ASP A 21 24.21 0.92 8.24
CA ASP A 21 25.40 1.30 7.49
C ASP A 21 25.58 0.35 6.29
N ARG A 22 25.65 0.90 5.08
CA ARG A 22 25.75 0.09 3.85
C ARG A 22 27.10 -0.63 3.70
N SER A 23 28.15 -0.14 4.35
CA SER A 23 29.51 -0.70 4.28
C SER A 23 29.72 -1.83 5.27
N THR A 24 29.29 -1.66 6.51
CA THR A 24 29.44 -2.64 7.59
C THR A 24 28.25 -3.58 7.71
N ARG A 25 27.10 -3.19 7.16
CA ARG A 25 25.78 -3.83 7.34
C ARG A 25 25.30 -3.82 8.79
N GLU A 26 25.86 -2.99 9.64
CA GLU A 26 25.40 -2.85 11.02
C GLU A 26 24.12 -2.02 11.08
N PRO A 27 23.00 -2.56 11.62
CA PRO A 27 21.82 -1.79 11.89
C PRO A 27 22.07 -0.77 13.00
N ALA A 28 21.38 0.37 12.92
CA ALA A 28 21.41 1.35 13.99
C ALA A 28 20.67 0.83 15.21
N ASP A 29 21.29 0.94 16.41
CA ASP A 29 20.67 0.53 17.68
C ASP A 29 19.46 1.41 18.05
N ASN A 30 19.46 2.64 17.57
CA ASN A 30 18.35 3.57 17.79
C ASN A 30 18.29 4.58 16.65
N TYR A 31 17.10 5.07 16.40
CA TYR A 31 16.88 6.22 15.52
C TYR A 31 15.59 6.95 15.91
N SER A 32 15.51 8.19 15.51
CA SER A 32 14.35 9.04 15.80
C SER A 32 14.08 9.99 14.65
N GLU A 33 12.84 10.36 14.46
CA GLU A 33 12.40 11.36 13.50
C GLU A 33 11.75 12.54 14.22
N LEU A 34 12.15 13.76 13.84
CA LEU A 34 11.48 15.00 14.23
C LEU A 34 10.88 15.64 12.97
N GLY A 35 9.58 15.58 12.86
CA GLY A 35 8.83 16.27 11.81
C GLY A 35 8.14 17.53 12.34
N LEU A 36 8.24 18.63 11.60
CA LEU A 36 7.49 19.86 11.86
C LEU A 36 6.47 20.07 10.75
N THR A 37 5.24 20.39 11.12
CA THR A 37 4.14 20.67 10.18
C THR A 37 3.42 21.93 10.62
N GLY A 38 3.46 22.95 9.76
CA GLY A 38 2.56 24.10 9.85
C GLY A 38 1.20 23.76 9.25
N LYS A 39 0.12 24.17 9.91
CA LYS A 39 -1.25 23.96 9.44
C LYS A 39 -2.02 25.26 9.47
N MET A 40 -2.74 25.55 8.39
CA MET A 40 -3.67 26.66 8.29
C MET A 40 -5.03 26.13 7.85
N ARG A 41 -6.09 26.54 8.53
CA ARG A 41 -7.45 26.13 8.20
C ARG A 41 -8.35 27.34 7.98
N ILE A 42 -9.05 27.34 6.85
CA ILE A 42 -10.07 28.32 6.49
C ILE A 42 -11.30 27.52 6.05
N SER A 43 -12.43 27.73 6.71
CA SER A 43 -13.64 26.93 6.50
C SER A 43 -13.37 25.42 6.64
N ARG A 44 -13.67 24.62 5.63
CA ARG A 44 -13.37 23.18 5.54
C ARG A 44 -12.14 22.88 4.66
N THR A 45 -11.35 23.92 4.35
CA THR A 45 -10.08 23.82 3.62
C THR A 45 -8.92 23.88 4.61
N GLU A 46 -8.02 22.90 4.56
CA GLU A 46 -6.79 22.82 5.35
C GLU A 46 -5.57 22.77 4.43
N LEU A 47 -4.61 23.67 4.67
CA LEU A 47 -3.29 23.66 4.06
C LEU A 47 -2.27 23.21 5.10
N GLN A 48 -1.44 22.26 4.75
CA GLN A 48 -0.31 21.78 5.54
C GLN A 48 0.99 22.06 4.81
N GLY A 49 2.03 22.41 5.54
CA GLY A 49 3.40 22.60 5.00
C GLY A 49 4.44 22.05 5.94
N GLY A 50 5.44 21.35 5.44
CA GLY A 50 6.50 20.71 6.23
C GLY A 50 6.49 19.19 6.09
N THR A 51 6.54 18.45 7.22
CA THR A 51 6.45 16.98 7.25
C THR A 51 5.01 16.53 7.10
N ILE A 52 4.72 15.73 6.10
CA ILE A 52 3.37 15.35 5.67
C ILE A 52 3.27 13.84 5.48
N SER A 53 2.13 13.25 5.80
CA SER A 53 1.75 11.90 5.37
C SER A 53 0.51 11.98 4.49
N THR A 54 0.56 11.37 3.31
CA THR A 54 -0.58 11.26 2.39
C THR A 54 -1.08 9.82 2.36
N PHE A 55 -2.41 9.66 2.24
CA PHE A 55 -3.05 8.34 2.15
C PHE A 55 -4.00 8.32 0.93
N LEU A 56 -3.44 8.71 -0.22
CA LEU A 56 -4.17 8.83 -1.48
C LEU A 56 -3.80 7.67 -2.42
N PRO A 57 -4.67 7.28 -3.37
CA PRO A 57 -4.39 6.19 -4.30
C PRO A 57 -3.11 6.36 -5.12
N ILE A 58 -2.66 7.60 -5.28
CA ILE A 58 -1.44 7.96 -6.03
C ILE A 58 -0.18 8.07 -5.14
N ALA A 59 -0.35 8.21 -3.83
CA ALA A 59 0.73 8.30 -2.84
C ALA A 59 0.21 7.89 -1.46
N PHE A 60 0.29 6.60 -1.13
CA PHE A 60 -0.14 6.07 0.15
C PHE A 60 1.08 5.78 1.03
N ALA A 61 1.34 6.67 1.99
CA ALA A 61 2.46 6.53 2.93
C ALA A 61 2.34 5.20 3.69
N SER A 62 3.40 4.39 3.64
CA SER A 62 3.39 3.09 4.31
C SER A 62 3.42 3.25 5.84
N PRO A 63 2.40 2.75 6.57
CA PRO A 63 2.36 2.78 8.02
C PRO A 63 2.93 1.49 8.66
N THR A 64 3.56 0.63 7.86
CA THR A 64 3.79 -0.79 8.21
C THR A 64 5.08 -1.06 8.99
N ARG A 65 5.75 -0.03 9.54
CA ARG A 65 6.99 -0.17 10.32
C ARG A 65 6.92 0.69 11.60
N LEU A 66 8.01 0.69 12.37
CA LEU A 66 8.10 1.39 13.65
C LEU A 66 7.91 2.90 13.54
N LEU A 67 8.54 3.52 12.54
CA LEU A 67 8.27 4.89 12.15
C LEU A 67 7.53 4.91 10.81
N PRO A 68 6.50 5.76 10.66
CA PRO A 68 5.78 5.89 9.40
C PRO A 68 6.66 6.55 8.35
N GLN A 69 6.45 6.23 7.08
CA GLN A 69 6.97 7.00 5.98
C GLN A 69 6.36 8.41 5.98
N THR A 70 7.20 9.42 5.73
CA THR A 70 6.75 10.81 5.62
C THR A 70 7.29 11.47 4.36
N PHE A 71 6.68 12.59 4.00
CA PHE A 71 7.10 13.44 2.89
C PHE A 71 7.37 14.85 3.41
N ARG A 72 8.19 15.59 2.69
CA ARG A 72 8.32 17.03 2.86
C ARG A 72 7.64 17.74 1.69
N GLY A 73 6.86 18.80 1.98
CA GLY A 73 6.18 19.56 0.93
C GLY A 73 4.99 20.38 1.44
N ALA A 74 4.02 20.57 0.57
CA ALA A 74 2.74 21.23 0.86
C ALA A 74 1.58 20.36 0.39
N TYR A 75 0.51 20.32 1.21
CA TYR A 75 -0.69 19.52 0.93
C TYR A 75 -1.94 20.31 1.32
N LEU A 76 -2.86 20.43 0.38
CA LEU A 76 -4.16 21.04 0.55
C LEU A 76 -5.25 19.99 0.50
N ARG A 77 -6.16 20.04 1.45
CA ARG A 77 -7.40 19.25 1.47
C ARG A 77 -8.58 20.21 1.66
N SER A 78 -9.62 20.09 0.82
CA SER A 78 -10.82 20.88 0.93
C SER A 78 -12.08 20.02 0.86
N SER A 79 -13.06 20.34 1.69
CA SER A 79 -14.42 19.81 1.67
C SER A 79 -15.46 20.93 1.67
N ASP A 80 -15.10 22.12 1.17
CA ASP A 80 -16.00 23.28 1.10
C ASP A 80 -17.14 23.11 0.08
N ILE A 81 -16.92 22.28 -0.94
CA ILE A 81 -17.97 21.88 -1.88
C ILE A 81 -18.66 20.64 -1.30
N ASP A 82 -19.98 20.68 -1.26
CA ASP A 82 -20.77 19.58 -0.73
C ASP A 82 -20.52 18.28 -1.52
N ARG A 83 -20.43 17.16 -0.79
CA ARG A 83 -20.14 15.81 -1.33
C ARG A 83 -18.80 15.66 -2.06
N LEU A 84 -17.94 16.70 -2.08
CA LEU A 84 -16.64 16.66 -2.75
C LEU A 84 -15.50 16.84 -1.76
N SER A 85 -14.56 15.91 -1.75
CA SER A 85 -13.27 16.04 -1.06
C SER A 85 -12.18 16.24 -2.09
N LEU A 86 -11.57 17.42 -2.12
CA LEU A 86 -10.48 17.77 -3.03
C LEU A 86 -9.13 17.66 -2.33
N HIS A 87 -8.13 17.22 -3.08
CA HIS A 87 -6.76 17.06 -2.64
C HIS A 87 -5.80 17.60 -3.68
N ALA A 88 -4.86 18.44 -3.25
CA ALA A 88 -3.77 18.93 -4.11
C ALA A 88 -2.47 18.95 -3.31
N GLY A 89 -1.35 18.71 -3.93
CA GLY A 89 -0.08 18.75 -3.23
C GLY A 89 1.15 18.80 -4.12
N TRP A 90 2.22 19.22 -3.48
CA TRP A 90 3.57 19.22 -4.01
C TRP A 90 4.51 18.68 -2.95
N LEU A 91 5.29 17.66 -3.30
CA LEU A 91 6.26 17.02 -2.42
C LEU A 91 7.65 17.11 -3.07
N ASP A 92 8.68 17.41 -2.28
CA ASP A 92 10.05 17.54 -2.78
C ASP A 92 11.01 16.50 -2.23
N ARG A 93 10.67 15.84 -1.12
CA ARG A 93 11.47 14.79 -0.48
C ARG A 93 10.59 13.73 0.14
N ILE A 94 11.20 12.57 0.32
CA ILE A 94 10.63 11.43 1.04
C ILE A 94 11.58 11.06 2.19
N ASN A 95 11.03 10.76 3.35
CA ASN A 95 11.72 10.05 4.42
C ASN A 95 11.15 8.63 4.49
N LEU A 96 12.00 7.64 4.22
CA LEU A 96 11.60 6.24 4.27
C LEU A 96 11.46 5.77 5.72
N ARG A 97 10.66 4.75 5.93
CA ARG A 97 10.35 4.15 7.23
C ARG A 97 11.55 3.56 7.99
N ASP A 98 12.69 3.39 7.32
CA ASP A 98 13.97 2.91 7.85
C ASP A 98 15.09 3.93 7.64
N SER A 99 14.78 5.22 7.63
CA SER A 99 15.70 6.31 7.44
C SER A 99 15.40 7.47 8.39
N THR A 100 16.42 8.23 8.75
CA THR A 100 16.31 9.52 9.46
C THR A 100 16.38 10.71 8.50
N ASP A 101 16.73 10.47 7.25
CA ASP A 101 17.08 11.50 6.29
C ASP A 101 16.03 11.62 5.17
N TYR A 102 15.73 12.86 4.81
CA TYR A 102 14.97 13.17 3.62
C TYR A 102 15.82 12.97 2.37
N GLN A 103 15.32 12.16 1.44
CA GLN A 103 15.98 11.89 0.17
C GLN A 103 15.07 12.24 -1.01
N LYS A 104 15.66 12.30 -2.23
CA LYS A 104 14.87 12.43 -3.46
C LYS A 104 13.98 11.21 -3.65
N MET A 105 12.83 11.43 -4.26
CA MET A 105 11.86 10.38 -4.56
C MET A 105 12.31 9.55 -5.75
N SER A 106 11.99 8.27 -5.76
CA SER A 106 12.26 7.33 -6.85
C SER A 106 11.06 6.45 -7.15
N ILE A 107 11.14 5.67 -8.21
CA ILE A 107 10.11 4.71 -8.60
C ILE A 107 10.32 3.37 -7.88
N GLY A 108 9.26 2.73 -7.41
CA GLY A 108 9.30 1.37 -6.90
C GLY A 108 9.66 0.38 -8.01
N SER A 109 10.67 -0.47 -7.76
CA SER A 109 11.25 -1.34 -8.79
C SER A 109 11.57 -2.76 -8.30
N PRO A 110 10.62 -3.49 -7.67
CA PRO A 110 10.82 -4.91 -7.41
C PRO A 110 11.08 -5.65 -8.73
N ASN A 111 11.87 -6.72 -8.68
CA ASN A 111 12.23 -7.51 -9.86
C ASN A 111 12.88 -6.70 -11.00
N GLY A 112 13.53 -5.57 -10.69
CA GLY A 112 14.20 -4.76 -11.72
C GLY A 112 13.27 -4.22 -12.81
N ARG A 113 11.98 -4.01 -12.49
CA ARG A 113 10.96 -3.54 -13.42
C ARG A 113 11.23 -2.14 -13.99
N PHE A 114 11.95 -1.29 -13.22
CA PHE A 114 12.34 0.06 -13.60
C PHE A 114 13.77 0.36 -13.12
N ASN A 115 14.35 1.48 -13.58
CA ASN A 115 15.59 2.01 -13.01
C ASN A 115 15.32 2.71 -11.67
N GLY A 116 15.43 1.98 -10.56
CA GLY A 116 15.22 2.51 -9.20
C GLY A 116 16.25 3.53 -8.73
N ALA A 117 17.39 3.71 -9.47
CA ALA A 117 18.39 4.74 -9.17
C ALA A 117 17.99 6.13 -9.70
N ALA A 118 17.04 6.19 -10.63
CA ALA A 118 16.51 7.47 -11.12
C ALA A 118 15.68 8.16 -10.04
N THR A 119 15.95 9.44 -9.80
CA THR A 119 15.31 10.21 -8.73
C THR A 119 14.76 11.54 -9.23
N SER A 120 13.74 12.03 -8.53
CA SER A 120 13.14 13.36 -8.69
C SER A 120 12.95 14.05 -7.34
N ASP A 121 12.97 15.38 -7.35
CA ASP A 121 12.63 16.22 -6.20
C ASP A 121 11.31 16.98 -6.41
N ARG A 122 10.48 16.50 -7.34
CA ARG A 122 9.16 17.07 -7.58
C ARG A 122 8.13 15.97 -7.84
N PHE A 123 7.18 15.87 -6.93
CA PHE A 123 5.96 15.08 -7.10
C PHE A 123 4.76 16.01 -6.89
N THR A 124 3.94 16.15 -7.88
CA THR A 124 2.73 16.96 -7.85
C THR A 124 1.50 16.10 -8.03
N PHE A 125 0.42 16.48 -7.39
CA PHE A 125 -0.85 15.76 -7.53
C PHE A 125 -2.06 16.67 -7.32
N LEU A 126 -3.15 16.28 -7.95
CA LEU A 126 -4.46 16.90 -7.83
C LEU A 126 -5.52 15.81 -8.02
N GLY A 127 -6.60 15.85 -7.25
CA GLY A 127 -7.71 14.94 -7.41
C GLY A 127 -8.76 15.06 -6.32
N GLY A 128 -9.65 14.08 -6.26
CA GLY A 128 -10.68 14.08 -5.23
C GLY A 128 -11.63 12.91 -5.32
N ASP A 129 -12.45 12.84 -4.26
CA ASP A 129 -13.53 11.87 -4.09
C ASP A 129 -14.86 12.62 -4.12
N TYR A 130 -15.79 12.17 -4.96
CA TYR A 130 -17.13 12.73 -5.08
C TYR A 130 -18.19 11.69 -4.68
N ALA A 131 -18.92 11.95 -3.61
CA ALA A 131 -20.03 11.15 -3.17
C ALA A 131 -21.26 11.42 -4.07
N TRP A 132 -21.35 10.67 -5.19
CA TRP A 132 -22.46 10.76 -6.14
C TRP A 132 -23.79 10.47 -5.48
N SER A 133 -23.81 9.49 -4.58
CA SER A 133 -24.95 9.13 -3.73
C SER A 133 -24.41 8.60 -2.38
N ASP A 134 -25.31 8.23 -1.49
CA ASP A 134 -24.91 7.61 -0.21
C ASP A 134 -24.28 6.22 -0.41
N ALA A 135 -24.53 5.58 -1.56
CA ALA A 135 -23.98 4.27 -1.90
C ALA A 135 -22.75 4.36 -2.82
N LEU A 136 -22.63 5.40 -3.66
CA LEU A 136 -21.63 5.48 -4.73
C LEU A 136 -20.69 6.67 -4.54
N THR A 137 -19.41 6.38 -4.41
CA THR A 137 -18.32 7.37 -4.45
C THR A 137 -17.48 7.18 -5.71
N LEU A 138 -17.31 8.26 -6.47
CA LEU A 138 -16.43 8.35 -7.63
C LEU A 138 -15.11 8.98 -7.22
N ARG A 139 -14.00 8.55 -7.82
CA ARG A 139 -12.64 9.01 -7.49
C ARG A 139 -11.85 9.32 -8.74
N TYR A 140 -11.15 10.44 -8.74
CA TYR A 140 -10.16 10.78 -9.76
C TYR A 140 -8.96 11.45 -9.12
N TYR A 141 -7.76 11.01 -9.51
CA TYR A 141 -6.50 11.63 -9.12
C TYR A 141 -5.53 11.61 -10.30
N HIS A 142 -4.82 12.70 -10.47
CA HIS A 142 -3.67 12.84 -11.35
C HIS A 142 -2.42 13.10 -10.53
N ALA A 143 -1.30 12.46 -10.88
CA ALA A 143 -0.01 12.67 -10.22
C ALA A 143 1.14 12.58 -11.23
N GLU A 144 2.19 13.36 -10.97
CA GLU A 144 3.40 13.42 -11.78
C GLU A 144 4.63 13.37 -10.86
N LEU A 145 5.48 12.36 -11.07
CA LEU A 145 6.84 12.35 -10.57
C LEU A 145 7.77 12.82 -11.68
N ASP A 146 8.14 14.09 -11.62
CA ASP A 146 8.84 14.83 -12.67
C ASP A 146 10.01 14.04 -13.27
N GLN A 147 10.07 13.98 -14.62
CA GLN A 147 11.06 13.25 -15.42
C GLN A 147 11.06 11.72 -15.25
N LEU A 148 10.10 11.13 -14.50
CA LEU A 148 10.02 9.70 -14.31
C LEU A 148 8.72 9.10 -14.84
N TYR A 149 7.56 9.51 -14.26
CA TYR A 149 6.25 9.02 -14.71
C TYR A 149 5.12 9.96 -14.32
N ARG A 150 4.02 9.87 -15.08
CA ARG A 150 2.71 10.43 -14.75
C ARG A 150 1.70 9.30 -14.56
N LYS A 151 0.70 9.54 -13.72
CA LYS A 151 -0.31 8.55 -13.34
C LYS A 151 -1.67 9.20 -13.19
N ASP A 152 -2.66 8.63 -13.87
CA ASP A 152 -4.08 8.91 -13.65
C ASP A 152 -4.72 7.73 -12.94
N TYR A 153 -5.52 8.02 -11.93
CA TYR A 153 -6.33 7.06 -11.21
C TYR A 153 -7.81 7.41 -11.35
N PHE A 154 -8.60 6.46 -11.81
CA PHE A 154 -10.06 6.50 -11.80
C PHE A 154 -10.55 5.34 -10.94
N GLY A 155 -11.53 5.60 -10.10
CA GLY A 155 -12.10 4.55 -9.28
C GLY A 155 -13.53 4.83 -8.89
N PHE A 156 -14.23 3.80 -8.45
CA PHE A 156 -15.46 3.96 -7.70
C PHE A 156 -15.57 2.90 -6.61
N VAL A 157 -16.29 3.26 -5.57
CA VAL A 157 -16.77 2.33 -4.54
C VAL A 157 -18.27 2.47 -4.48
N ASP A 158 -18.98 1.34 -4.66
CA ASP A 158 -20.43 1.24 -4.54
C ASP A 158 -20.76 0.20 -3.46
N GLU A 159 -21.56 0.61 -2.45
CA GLU A 159 -22.00 -0.27 -1.37
C GLU A 159 -23.52 -0.28 -1.29
N ARG A 160 -24.14 -1.44 -1.50
CA ARG A 160 -25.58 -1.59 -1.52
C ARG A 160 -26.06 -2.76 -0.68
N GLN A 161 -27.22 -2.59 -0.07
CA GLN A 161 -27.95 -3.72 0.51
C GLN A 161 -28.40 -4.65 -0.62
N LEU A 162 -28.08 -5.93 -0.53
CA LEU A 162 -28.50 -6.97 -1.47
C LEU A 162 -28.98 -8.19 -0.69
N GLY A 163 -30.27 -8.39 -0.66
CA GLY A 163 -30.89 -9.43 0.17
C GLY A 163 -30.51 -9.28 1.66
N PRO A 164 -30.09 -10.35 2.34
CA PRO A 164 -29.71 -10.30 3.76
C PRO A 164 -28.35 -9.66 4.02
N GLY A 165 -27.58 -9.35 2.98
CA GLY A 165 -26.22 -8.86 3.11
C GLY A 165 -25.98 -7.57 2.33
N ARG A 166 -24.74 -7.12 2.37
CA ARG A 166 -24.24 -5.92 1.70
C ARG A 166 -23.22 -6.29 0.64
N LEU A 167 -23.46 -5.86 -0.60
CA LEU A 167 -22.53 -5.96 -1.70
C LEU A 167 -21.70 -4.67 -1.77
N LYS A 168 -20.37 -4.81 -1.78
CA LYS A 168 -19.42 -3.75 -2.08
C LYS A 168 -18.73 -4.07 -3.40
N SER A 169 -18.71 -3.09 -4.32
CA SER A 169 -17.97 -3.11 -5.57
C SER A 169 -16.89 -2.04 -5.50
N ASP A 170 -15.62 -2.40 -5.68
CA ASP A 170 -14.46 -1.50 -5.69
C ASP A 170 -13.74 -1.67 -7.02
N PHE A 171 -13.90 -0.67 -7.89
CA PHE A 171 -13.25 -0.60 -9.19
C PHE A 171 -12.07 0.37 -9.13
N ARG A 172 -10.94 -0.02 -9.73
CA ARG A 172 -9.72 0.79 -9.80
C ARG A 172 -9.14 0.70 -11.21
N LEU A 173 -8.84 1.85 -11.79
CA LEU A 173 -8.14 1.98 -13.06
C LEU A 173 -6.97 2.94 -12.88
N PHE A 174 -5.75 2.46 -13.07
CA PHE A 174 -4.55 3.30 -13.17
C PHE A 174 -4.08 3.31 -14.62
N VAL A 175 -3.83 4.49 -15.14
CA VAL A 175 -3.20 4.71 -16.46
C VAL A 175 -1.89 5.43 -16.21
N THR A 176 -0.78 4.86 -16.67
CA THR A 176 0.54 5.40 -16.38
C THR A 176 1.37 5.46 -17.64
N ALA A 177 2.16 6.52 -17.77
CA ALA A 177 3.09 6.73 -18.85
C ALA A 177 4.38 7.38 -18.31
N GLU A 178 5.46 7.30 -19.08
CA GLU A 178 6.67 8.07 -18.80
C GLU A 178 6.39 9.57 -18.77
N ASP A 179 7.23 10.29 -18.04
CA ASP A 179 7.25 11.74 -17.98
C ASP A 179 8.63 12.29 -18.34
N GLY A 180 8.64 13.42 -19.08
CA GLY A 180 9.82 14.18 -19.45
C GLY A 180 10.92 13.31 -20.09
N ALA A 181 12.09 13.27 -19.48
CA ALA A 181 13.24 12.50 -19.97
C ALA A 181 13.18 10.99 -19.69
N ALA A 182 12.10 10.47 -19.14
CA ALA A 182 11.91 9.05 -18.83
C ALA A 182 13.10 8.39 -18.10
N LYS A 183 13.67 9.06 -17.10
CA LYS A 183 14.92 8.64 -16.43
C LYS A 183 14.81 7.27 -15.76
N ALA A 184 13.60 6.84 -15.41
CA ALA A 184 13.33 5.49 -14.87
C ALA A 184 13.19 4.40 -15.95
N GLY A 185 13.30 4.77 -17.22
CA GLY A 185 13.00 3.95 -18.39
C GLY A 185 11.56 4.17 -18.86
N LYS A 186 11.17 3.42 -19.91
CA LYS A 186 9.80 3.43 -20.43
C LYS A 186 8.79 3.12 -19.33
N VAL A 187 7.68 3.83 -19.32
CA VAL A 187 6.51 3.56 -18.50
C VAL A 187 5.28 3.53 -19.41
N ASP A 188 4.67 2.38 -19.52
CA ASP A 188 3.48 2.13 -20.33
C ASP A 188 2.67 1.04 -19.65
N ASN A 189 1.70 1.43 -18.84
CA ASN A 189 0.88 0.48 -18.08
C ASN A 189 -0.55 1.00 -17.88
N ARG A 190 -1.50 0.08 -18.03
CA ARG A 190 -2.87 0.24 -17.60
C ARG A 190 -3.22 -0.89 -16.65
N ASN A 191 -3.46 -0.58 -15.38
CA ASN A 191 -3.94 -1.54 -14.41
C ASN A 191 -5.45 -1.35 -14.23
N THR A 192 -6.23 -2.36 -14.60
CA THR A 192 -7.68 -2.39 -14.43
C THR A 192 -8.03 -3.47 -13.40
N ALA A 193 -8.77 -3.12 -12.37
CA ALA A 193 -9.11 -4.03 -11.30
C ALA A 193 -10.55 -3.85 -10.80
N LEU A 194 -11.18 -4.95 -10.40
CA LEU A 194 -12.49 -4.98 -9.76
C LEU A 194 -12.45 -5.98 -8.59
N MET A 195 -12.89 -5.52 -7.42
CA MET A 195 -13.12 -6.36 -6.24
C MET A 195 -14.61 -6.32 -5.89
N LEU A 196 -15.24 -7.47 -5.83
CA LEU A 196 -16.60 -7.63 -5.33
C LEU A 196 -16.53 -8.33 -3.97
N SER A 197 -17.19 -7.76 -2.97
CA SER A 197 -17.23 -8.32 -1.62
C SER A 197 -18.66 -8.35 -1.12
N TYR A 198 -19.14 -9.51 -0.70
CA TYR A 198 -20.48 -9.69 -0.15
C TYR A 198 -20.38 -10.07 1.32
N ALA A 199 -20.90 -9.21 2.18
CA ALA A 199 -20.93 -9.41 3.63
C ALA A 199 -22.35 -9.75 4.08
N TRP A 200 -22.51 -10.86 4.81
CA TRP A 200 -23.79 -11.30 5.38
C TRP A 200 -23.55 -11.94 6.75
N ALA A 201 -24.43 -11.65 7.70
CA ALA A 201 -24.28 -12.09 9.09
C ALA A 201 -22.85 -11.80 9.61
N SER A 202 -22.07 -12.84 9.90
CA SER A 202 -20.69 -12.75 10.39
C SER A 202 -19.63 -13.13 9.34
N HIS A 203 -20.02 -13.26 8.06
CA HIS A 203 -19.17 -13.71 6.98
C HIS A 203 -18.97 -12.62 5.94
N SER A 204 -17.84 -12.64 5.26
CA SER A 204 -17.60 -11.86 4.04
C SER A 204 -16.88 -12.70 3.02
N LEU A 205 -17.36 -12.73 1.78
CA LEU A 205 -16.70 -13.36 0.65
C LEU A 205 -16.34 -12.29 -0.37
N GLY A 206 -15.06 -12.23 -0.74
CA GLY A 206 -14.53 -11.34 -1.75
C GLY A 206 -13.99 -12.11 -2.95
N VAL A 207 -14.26 -11.61 -4.15
CA VAL A 207 -13.66 -12.10 -5.40
C VAL A 207 -13.12 -10.91 -6.17
N GLY A 208 -11.87 -10.97 -6.58
CA GLY A 208 -11.18 -9.89 -7.30
C GLY A 208 -10.51 -10.36 -8.56
N TYR A 209 -10.46 -9.46 -9.54
CA TYR A 209 -9.67 -9.64 -10.77
C TYR A 209 -8.94 -8.34 -11.06
N MET A 210 -7.65 -8.47 -11.43
CA MET A 210 -6.78 -7.37 -11.82
C MET A 210 -6.00 -7.76 -13.07
N ARG A 211 -5.82 -6.81 -13.99
CA ARG A 211 -5.09 -6.99 -15.23
C ARG A 211 -4.19 -5.79 -15.50
N LEU A 212 -2.95 -6.06 -15.79
CA LEU A 212 -1.98 -5.09 -16.26
C LEU A 212 -1.80 -5.24 -17.77
N ASP A 213 -2.15 -4.21 -18.51
CA ASP A 213 -1.91 -4.10 -19.96
C ASP A 213 -0.80 -3.08 -20.18
N GLY A 214 -0.07 -3.20 -21.30
CA GLY A 214 1.12 -2.41 -21.64
C GLY A 214 2.41 -3.20 -21.47
N ASP A 215 3.53 -2.55 -21.74
CA ASP A 215 4.84 -3.22 -21.80
C ASP A 215 5.60 -3.18 -20.47
N THR A 216 5.08 -2.45 -19.47
CA THR A 216 5.76 -2.28 -18.17
C THR A 216 4.87 -2.64 -17.00
N ALA A 217 5.49 -2.78 -15.83
CA ALA A 217 4.79 -2.86 -14.55
C ALA A 217 4.06 -1.55 -14.23
N MET A 218 3.15 -1.58 -13.25
CA MET A 218 2.56 -0.36 -12.70
C MET A 218 3.58 0.36 -11.81
N PRO A 219 3.93 1.62 -12.10
CA PRO A 219 4.85 2.39 -11.25
C PRO A 219 4.16 2.90 -9.98
N TYR A 220 4.93 3.09 -8.92
CA TYR A 220 4.53 3.80 -7.70
C TYR A 220 5.76 4.46 -7.05
N LEU A 221 5.56 5.39 -6.15
CA LEU A 221 6.65 5.99 -5.36
C LEU A 221 7.31 4.89 -4.50
N TYR A 222 8.64 4.81 -4.57
CA TYR A 222 9.38 3.86 -3.74
C TYR A 222 9.08 4.10 -2.24
N GLY A 223 8.81 3.02 -1.53
CA GLY A 223 8.49 3.06 -0.11
C GLY A 223 7.00 3.28 0.21
N THR A 224 6.17 3.73 -0.76
CA THR A 224 4.71 3.80 -0.57
C THR A 224 4.05 2.43 -0.78
N GLU A 225 2.80 2.30 -0.34
CA GLU A 225 1.96 1.15 -0.67
C GLU A 225 1.20 1.42 -1.97
N PRO A 226 1.31 0.56 -2.99
CA PRO A 226 0.43 0.64 -4.15
C PRO A 226 -0.98 0.20 -3.73
N LEU A 227 -1.97 1.10 -3.81
CA LEU A 227 -3.35 0.78 -3.45
C LEU A 227 -4.04 0.01 -4.57
N VAL A 228 -3.69 -1.25 -4.74
CA VAL A 228 -4.30 -2.20 -5.67
C VAL A 228 -5.19 -3.20 -4.94
N ILE A 229 -6.00 -3.99 -5.65
CA ILE A 229 -6.93 -4.92 -4.99
C ILE A 229 -6.24 -6.09 -4.28
N THR A 230 -4.96 -6.34 -4.58
CA THR A 230 -4.10 -7.33 -3.92
C THR A 230 -3.41 -6.78 -2.67
N GLU A 231 -3.70 -5.54 -2.28
CA GLU A 231 -3.12 -4.92 -1.08
C GLU A 231 -3.28 -5.81 0.17
N GLY A 232 -2.23 -5.81 1.01
CA GLY A 232 -2.19 -6.61 2.22
C GLY A 232 -1.73 -8.06 2.03
N THR A 233 -1.34 -8.51 0.82
CA THR A 233 -0.47 -9.67 0.62
C THR A 233 0.86 -9.45 1.36
N LEU A 234 1.52 -10.53 1.79
CA LEU A 234 2.74 -10.40 2.58
C LEU A 234 4.00 -10.36 1.72
N SER A 235 3.99 -11.00 0.56
CA SER A 235 5.20 -11.25 -0.23
C SER A 235 5.26 -10.47 -1.54
N SER A 236 4.18 -10.37 -2.31
CA SER A 236 4.17 -9.71 -3.63
C SER A 236 3.00 -8.74 -3.78
N GLU A 237 3.21 -7.67 -4.56
CA GLU A 237 2.15 -6.74 -4.92
C GLU A 237 1.32 -7.21 -6.13
N PHE A 238 1.78 -8.23 -6.89
CA PHE A 238 1.15 -8.71 -8.13
C PHE A 238 1.08 -7.61 -9.21
N LEU A 239 2.18 -6.89 -9.42
CA LEU A 239 2.26 -5.72 -10.30
C LEU A 239 3.28 -5.87 -11.42
N ASN A 240 3.58 -7.08 -11.84
CA ASN A 240 4.54 -7.32 -12.91
C ASN A 240 3.96 -6.98 -14.30
N PRO A 241 4.79 -6.73 -15.31
CA PRO A 241 4.33 -6.48 -16.67
C PRO A 241 3.40 -7.59 -17.18
N ARG A 242 2.28 -7.21 -17.78
CA ARG A 242 1.25 -8.08 -18.41
C ARG A 242 0.57 -9.06 -17.47
N GLU A 243 0.78 -8.94 -16.19
CA GLU A 243 0.20 -9.83 -15.17
C GLU A 243 -1.33 -9.75 -15.15
N ARG A 244 -1.95 -10.91 -14.97
CA ARG A 244 -3.38 -11.09 -14.73
C ARG A 244 -3.54 -11.80 -13.41
N SER A 245 -4.14 -11.14 -12.44
CA SER A 245 -4.30 -11.70 -11.10
C SER A 245 -5.77 -11.87 -10.76
N TRP A 246 -6.09 -12.95 -10.07
CA TRP A 246 -7.38 -13.12 -9.43
C TRP A 246 -7.21 -13.50 -7.98
N GLN A 247 -8.19 -13.17 -7.17
CA GLN A 247 -8.17 -13.52 -5.75
C GLN A 247 -9.55 -13.93 -5.24
N VAL A 248 -9.53 -14.78 -4.22
CA VAL A 248 -10.69 -15.09 -3.38
C VAL A 248 -10.29 -14.84 -1.94
N LYS A 249 -11.13 -14.12 -1.21
CA LYS A 249 -10.93 -13.79 0.21
C LYS A 249 -12.18 -14.13 0.98
N PHE A 250 -12.02 -14.79 2.13
CA PHE A 250 -13.09 -15.10 3.06
C PHE A 250 -12.73 -14.58 4.45
N ASP A 251 -13.62 -13.80 5.05
CA ASP A 251 -13.49 -13.30 6.41
C ASP A 251 -14.61 -13.84 7.29
N GLN A 252 -14.29 -14.21 8.53
CA GLN A 252 -15.22 -14.74 9.52
C GLN A 252 -15.07 -14.02 10.86
N ASP A 253 -16.17 -13.50 11.40
CA ASP A 253 -16.28 -13.08 12.80
C ASP A 253 -16.89 -14.22 13.62
N PHE A 254 -16.21 -14.66 14.68
CA PHE A 254 -16.65 -15.76 15.53
C PHE A 254 -17.50 -15.34 16.73
N ALA A 255 -17.88 -14.06 16.84
CA ALA A 255 -18.71 -13.59 17.94
C ALA A 255 -20.05 -14.34 18.05
N PRO A 256 -20.79 -14.62 16.94
CA PRO A 256 -22.04 -15.40 16.99
C PRO A 256 -21.84 -16.86 17.39
N PHE A 257 -20.60 -17.37 17.31
CA PHE A 257 -20.24 -18.73 17.73
C PHE A 257 -19.74 -18.80 19.18
N GLY A 258 -19.94 -17.73 19.96
CA GLY A 258 -19.59 -17.67 21.38
C GLY A 258 -18.17 -17.24 21.67
N VAL A 259 -17.39 -16.79 20.67
CA VAL A 259 -16.01 -16.31 20.82
C VAL A 259 -15.89 -14.84 20.34
N PRO A 260 -16.47 -13.87 21.08
CA PRO A 260 -16.38 -12.47 20.69
C PRO A 260 -14.93 -11.98 20.71
N GLY A 261 -14.55 -11.22 19.69
CA GLY A 261 -13.19 -10.73 19.50
C GLY A 261 -12.28 -11.63 18.67
N LEU A 262 -12.68 -12.87 18.39
CA LEU A 262 -11.97 -13.76 17.47
C LEU A 262 -12.45 -13.52 16.04
N LYS A 263 -11.49 -13.33 15.12
CA LYS A 263 -11.72 -13.21 13.67
C LYS A 263 -10.72 -14.05 12.90
N GLY A 264 -11.16 -14.59 11.76
CA GLY A 264 -10.33 -15.35 10.85
C GLY A 264 -10.42 -14.82 9.43
N MET A 265 -9.36 -14.96 8.65
CA MET A 265 -9.30 -14.63 7.23
C MET A 265 -8.56 -15.72 6.47
N LEU A 266 -9.07 -16.07 5.31
CA LEU A 266 -8.43 -16.90 4.32
C LEU A 266 -8.37 -16.14 3.01
N ARG A 267 -7.23 -16.15 2.32
CA ARG A 267 -7.08 -15.54 1.00
C ARG A 267 -6.23 -16.43 0.11
N TYR A 268 -6.58 -16.48 -1.15
CA TYR A 268 -5.75 -17.00 -2.22
C TYR A 268 -5.68 -15.99 -3.35
N VAL A 269 -4.46 -15.69 -3.78
CA VAL A 269 -4.17 -14.84 -4.93
C VAL A 269 -3.30 -15.61 -5.91
N ARG A 270 -3.60 -15.48 -7.20
CA ARG A 270 -2.76 -16.02 -8.28
C ARG A 270 -2.63 -15.01 -9.40
N GLY A 271 -1.39 -14.76 -9.81
CA GLY A 271 -1.00 -14.03 -11.00
C GLY A 271 -0.43 -14.96 -12.06
N ASP A 272 -0.75 -14.71 -13.31
CA ASP A 272 -0.20 -15.39 -14.47
C ASP A 272 0.10 -14.43 -15.63
N ASN A 273 0.63 -14.94 -16.74
CA ASN A 273 0.99 -14.16 -17.92
C ASN A 273 2.06 -13.09 -17.68
N ILE A 274 2.92 -13.29 -16.69
CA ILE A 274 3.95 -12.34 -16.29
C ILE A 274 5.11 -12.33 -17.29
N GLU A 275 5.60 -11.14 -17.64
CA GLU A 275 6.76 -10.93 -18.49
C GLU A 275 7.91 -10.27 -17.73
N LEU A 276 8.94 -11.05 -17.40
CA LEU A 276 10.17 -10.58 -16.73
C LEU A 276 11.39 -11.05 -17.52
N PRO A 277 11.77 -10.39 -18.64
CA PRO A 277 12.85 -10.85 -19.52
C PRO A 277 14.18 -11.11 -18.79
N ARG A 278 14.45 -10.36 -17.72
CA ARG A 278 15.68 -10.52 -16.91
C ARG A 278 15.60 -11.69 -15.90
N PHE A 279 14.40 -12.20 -15.61
CA PHE A 279 14.15 -13.11 -14.50
C PHE A 279 13.24 -14.29 -14.85
N GLY A 280 13.43 -14.85 -16.04
CA GLY A 280 12.75 -16.08 -16.46
C GLY A 280 11.97 -15.99 -17.76
N GLY A 281 11.79 -14.79 -18.33
CA GLY A 281 11.16 -14.61 -19.65
C GLY A 281 9.68 -14.24 -19.57
N ALA A 282 8.85 -14.93 -20.34
CA ALA A 282 7.42 -14.68 -20.49
C ALA A 282 6.59 -15.90 -20.04
N GLY A 283 5.32 -15.65 -19.72
CA GLY A 283 4.39 -16.69 -19.28
C GLY A 283 4.61 -17.16 -17.84
N LEU A 284 5.33 -16.36 -17.04
CA LEU A 284 5.61 -16.65 -15.65
C LEU A 284 4.36 -16.48 -14.77
N SER A 285 4.41 -17.05 -13.58
CA SER A 285 3.32 -17.02 -12.61
C SER A 285 3.80 -16.82 -11.19
N GLU A 286 2.90 -16.30 -10.33
CA GLU A 286 3.09 -16.21 -8.90
C GLU A 286 1.77 -16.50 -8.17
N SER A 287 1.85 -16.91 -6.91
CA SER A 287 0.68 -17.15 -6.08
C SER A 287 0.97 -16.98 -4.61
N GLU A 288 -0.03 -16.55 -3.85
CA GLU A 288 0.06 -16.43 -2.39
C GLU A 288 -1.21 -16.98 -1.73
N LYS A 289 -1.01 -17.75 -0.66
CA LYS A 289 -2.07 -18.21 0.22
C LYS A 289 -1.84 -17.57 1.59
N ASP A 290 -2.84 -16.89 2.12
CA ASP A 290 -2.79 -16.28 3.43
C ASP A 290 -3.83 -16.88 4.36
N VAL A 291 -3.41 -17.10 5.59
CA VAL A 291 -4.28 -17.40 6.72
C VAL A 291 -4.00 -16.39 7.82
N GLU A 292 -5.05 -15.76 8.34
CA GLU A 292 -4.93 -14.87 9.50
C GLU A 292 -5.93 -15.30 10.57
N LEU A 293 -5.48 -15.29 11.82
CA LEU A 293 -6.30 -15.42 13.00
C LEU A 293 -5.97 -14.26 13.95
N SER A 294 -6.98 -13.51 14.35
CA SER A 294 -6.81 -12.39 15.28
C SER A 294 -7.79 -12.49 16.44
N TYR A 295 -7.31 -12.18 17.65
CA TYR A 295 -8.13 -12.12 18.84
C TYR A 295 -7.90 -10.82 19.59
N THR A 296 -8.97 -10.11 19.89
CA THR A 296 -8.94 -8.91 20.76
C THR A 296 -9.60 -9.21 22.08
N VAL A 297 -8.88 -8.99 23.17
CA VAL A 297 -9.38 -9.19 24.53
C VAL A 297 -10.55 -8.24 24.82
N GLN A 298 -11.72 -8.81 25.16
CA GLN A 298 -12.97 -8.07 25.26
C GLN A 298 -13.19 -7.39 26.61
N GLN A 299 -12.58 -7.91 27.69
CA GLN A 299 -12.82 -7.44 29.07
C GLN A 299 -11.62 -7.75 29.98
N GLY A 300 -11.65 -7.21 31.21
CA GLY A 300 -10.58 -7.37 32.20
C GLY A 300 -9.40 -6.41 31.97
N THR A 301 -8.32 -6.65 32.70
CA THR A 301 -7.12 -5.78 32.74
C THR A 301 -6.45 -5.61 31.37
N PHE A 302 -6.53 -6.62 30.52
CA PHE A 302 -5.93 -6.62 29.17
C PHE A 302 -6.94 -6.29 28.07
N LYS A 303 -8.09 -5.67 28.39
CA LYS A 303 -9.09 -5.26 27.39
C LYS A 303 -8.44 -4.38 26.33
N GLY A 304 -8.66 -4.73 25.05
CA GLY A 304 -8.12 -4.02 23.90
C GLY A 304 -6.75 -4.50 23.44
N VAL A 305 -6.08 -5.40 24.17
CA VAL A 305 -4.89 -6.10 23.65
C VAL A 305 -5.35 -7.03 22.53
N ALA A 306 -4.71 -6.93 21.37
CA ALA A 306 -4.99 -7.77 20.21
C ALA A 306 -3.77 -8.59 19.83
N LEU A 307 -3.96 -9.88 19.67
CA LEU A 307 -2.98 -10.83 19.12
C LEU A 307 -3.43 -11.17 17.69
N ARG A 308 -2.50 -11.10 16.73
CA ARG A 308 -2.72 -11.48 15.34
C ARG A 308 -1.63 -12.43 14.88
N LEU A 309 -2.03 -13.56 14.36
CA LEU A 309 -1.19 -14.55 13.71
C LEU A 309 -1.51 -14.55 12.22
N ARG A 310 -0.48 -14.38 11.38
CA ARG A 310 -0.63 -14.44 9.91
C ARG A 310 0.41 -15.42 9.38
N HIS A 311 -0.01 -16.27 8.45
CA HIS A 311 0.90 -17.14 7.72
C HIS A 311 0.63 -16.99 6.23
N ALA A 312 1.69 -16.75 5.45
CA ALA A 312 1.66 -16.70 3.99
C ALA A 312 2.53 -17.82 3.40
N TRP A 313 2.03 -18.42 2.33
CA TRP A 313 2.79 -19.31 1.46
C TRP A 313 2.83 -18.67 0.08
N TYR A 314 3.99 -18.10 -0.26
CA TYR A 314 4.23 -17.49 -1.56
C TYR A 314 5.05 -18.42 -2.44
N ARG A 315 4.68 -18.54 -3.71
CA ARG A 315 5.35 -19.36 -4.74
C ARG A 315 5.38 -18.62 -6.05
N ASN A 316 6.48 -18.75 -6.78
CA ASN A 316 6.65 -18.20 -8.13
C ASN A 316 7.62 -19.08 -8.95
N ASP A 317 7.64 -18.85 -10.25
CA ASP A 317 8.55 -19.50 -11.19
C ASP A 317 9.63 -18.54 -11.74
N PHE A 318 9.90 -17.45 -11.01
CA PHE A 318 10.93 -16.47 -11.37
C PHE A 318 12.35 -17.05 -11.24
N ALA A 319 13.27 -16.54 -12.07
CA ALA A 319 14.67 -16.94 -11.97
C ALA A 319 15.30 -16.52 -10.63
N ALA A 320 16.34 -17.20 -10.22
CA ALA A 320 17.00 -17.06 -8.90
C ALA A 320 17.49 -15.65 -8.54
N GLY A 321 17.64 -14.76 -9.51
CA GLY A 321 18.02 -13.36 -9.30
C GLY A 321 16.87 -12.40 -9.00
N ALA A 322 15.61 -12.86 -9.05
CA ALA A 322 14.45 -12.03 -8.79
C ALA A 322 14.40 -11.56 -7.32
N THR A 323 13.77 -10.40 -7.09
CA THR A 323 13.57 -9.85 -5.75
C THR A 323 12.62 -10.73 -4.94
N HIS A 324 11.50 -11.12 -5.54
CA HIS A 324 10.54 -12.04 -4.94
C HIS A 324 10.99 -13.48 -5.18
N ARG A 325 10.97 -14.28 -4.13
CA ARG A 325 11.31 -15.70 -4.13
C ARG A 325 10.27 -16.47 -3.36
N ASP A 326 10.21 -17.78 -3.57
CA ASP A 326 9.40 -18.66 -2.74
C ASP A 326 9.65 -18.39 -1.26
N ASP A 327 8.56 -18.17 -0.54
CA ASP A 327 8.62 -17.84 0.88
C ASP A 327 7.50 -18.53 1.67
N ASN A 328 7.78 -18.77 2.97
CA ASN A 328 6.82 -19.20 3.97
C ASN A 328 6.98 -18.27 5.17
N GLU A 329 6.15 -17.27 5.27
CA GLU A 329 6.28 -16.25 6.31
C GLU A 329 5.23 -16.44 7.41
N LEU A 330 5.69 -16.48 8.66
CA LEU A 330 4.83 -16.41 9.85
C LEU A 330 5.04 -15.07 10.55
N ARG A 331 3.96 -14.28 10.69
CA ARG A 331 3.97 -13.03 11.47
C ARG A 331 3.12 -13.17 12.71
N VAL A 332 3.68 -12.73 13.84
CA VAL A 332 2.98 -12.60 15.12
C VAL A 332 2.98 -11.13 15.49
N ASN A 333 1.80 -10.54 15.64
CA ASN A 333 1.64 -9.15 16.04
C ASN A 333 0.89 -9.09 17.37
N LEU A 334 1.39 -8.26 18.28
CA LEU A 334 0.72 -7.90 19.51
C LEU A 334 0.47 -6.39 19.47
N ASP A 335 -0.80 -6.01 19.47
CA ASP A 335 -1.23 -4.62 19.37
C ASP A 335 -1.93 -4.19 20.65
N TYR A 336 -1.60 -3.02 21.15
CA TYR A 336 -2.32 -2.38 22.27
C TYR A 336 -2.31 -0.87 22.12
N THR A 337 -3.49 -0.27 22.21
CA THR A 337 -3.63 1.19 22.13
C THR A 337 -3.84 1.77 23.52
N VAL A 338 -2.88 2.54 24.00
CA VAL A 338 -2.98 3.28 25.26
C VAL A 338 -3.51 4.68 24.99
N ARG A 339 -4.60 5.05 25.67
CA ARG A 339 -5.05 6.46 25.71
C ARG A 339 -4.36 7.15 26.87
N LEU A 340 -3.59 8.21 26.58
CA LEU A 340 -2.82 8.95 27.58
C LEU A 340 -3.59 10.16 28.15
N TRP A 341 -4.68 10.59 27.48
CA TRP A 341 -5.59 11.69 27.86
C TRP A 341 -6.98 11.52 27.20
#